data_b52720c7820d94548ab1b4ab15200e9a
#
_entry.id   b52720c7820d94548ab1b4ab15200e9a
#
_cell.length_a   1.000
_cell.length_b   1.000
_cell.length_c   1.000
_cell.angle_alpha   90.00
_cell.angle_beta   90.00
_cell.angle_gamma   90.00
#
_symmetry.space_group_name_H-M   'P 1'
#
loop_
_entity.id
_entity.type
_entity.pdbx_description
1 polymer ?
#
loop_
_entity_poly.entity_id
_entity_poly.type
_entity_poly.pdbx_seq_one_letter_code
_entity_poly.pdbx_strand_id
1 'polypeptide(L)'
;MKVFFAKAAFFYVLLMLPILVIAQTSTNGSGPNAIPTAVPFLNITPDSRSGAMGDAGVALSPDANANFWNPSKLAFIESTDEFSVSYSPWLRNLVSDMNLSYLGYSHKVDDRNTVGASMRYFNLGSIQLIDANQVDQGTYRPSELALDVSFARKFSDNFSLGLTARYVRSDLSNQAFSTGSTQQTKAASAFAADVSLYYRKEVQQFGIPATFAFGTRISNLGSRLSYLDNGPQYFLPANLKLGAANTWKLDDLNEITLALDLNKLLVPTPPIRDANGVVISGKDDNRSVPSAIFGSFTDAPGGFREEMQEISYSTGIEYAYAKQLYLRAGYFTESANKGNRNYATMGVGFRYLFYGFDFSYLAAQQKNSPLANTLRFSLTINFGNTGSSSNND
;
A
#
# COMPACT_ATOMS: atom_id res chain seq x y z
N MET A 1 19.86 32.92 19.45
CA MET A 1 21.03 32.50 18.65
C MET A 1 21.40 31.02 18.81
N LYS A 2 21.54 30.48 20.04
CA LYS A 2 21.87 29.06 20.28
C LYS A 2 20.80 28.06 19.73
N VAL A 3 19.51 28.41 19.76
CA VAL A 3 18.41 27.57 19.25
C VAL A 3 18.39 27.53 17.72
N PHE A 4 18.81 28.62 17.05
CA PHE A 4 18.89 28.68 15.58
C PHE A 4 20.02 27.81 15.03
N PHE A 5 21.18 27.77 15.72
CA PHE A 5 22.31 26.91 15.36
C PHE A 5 22.00 25.42 15.58
N ALA A 6 21.25 25.06 16.63
CA ALA A 6 20.83 23.69 16.87
C ALA A 6 19.84 23.21 15.80
N LYS A 7 18.93 24.08 15.35
CA LYS A 7 17.96 23.78 14.25
C LYS A 7 18.68 23.62 12.90
N ALA A 8 19.67 24.47 12.61
CA ALA A 8 20.48 24.38 11.40
C ALA A 8 21.38 23.12 11.40
N ALA A 9 21.99 22.77 12.55
CA ALA A 9 22.80 21.55 12.68
C ALA A 9 21.97 20.27 12.48
N PHE A 10 20.74 20.23 12.97
CA PHE A 10 19.82 19.10 12.75
C PHE A 10 19.48 18.93 11.26
N PHE A 11 19.29 20.03 10.55
CA PHE A 11 19.03 20.01 9.10
C PHE A 11 20.25 19.53 8.29
N TYR A 12 21.48 19.90 8.72
CA TYR A 12 22.72 19.46 8.09
C TYR A 12 23.01 17.96 8.33
N VAL A 13 22.70 17.44 9.52
CA VAL A 13 22.86 16.00 9.83
C VAL A 13 21.88 15.15 9.02
N LEU A 14 20.67 15.65 8.77
CA LEU A 14 19.67 14.96 7.96
C LEU A 14 20.07 14.92 6.47
N LEU A 15 20.79 15.93 5.97
CA LEU A 15 21.29 16.01 4.59
C LEU A 15 22.54 15.14 4.34
N MET A 16 23.23 14.71 5.42
CA MET A 16 24.49 13.95 5.34
C MET A 16 24.32 12.45 5.59
N LEU A 17 23.08 11.92 5.62
CA LEU A 17 22.89 10.47 5.60
C LEU A 17 23.42 9.94 4.26
N PRO A 18 24.55 9.18 4.24
CA PRO A 18 25.03 8.59 3.00
C PRO A 18 23.96 7.61 2.51
N ILE A 19 23.40 7.89 1.36
CA ILE A 19 22.61 6.90 0.61
C ILE A 19 23.61 5.83 0.18
N LEU A 20 23.76 4.78 0.98
CA LEU A 20 24.49 3.58 0.60
C LEU A 20 23.65 2.89 -0.49
N VAL A 21 23.84 3.33 -1.72
CA VAL A 21 23.39 2.59 -2.90
C VAL A 21 24.27 1.37 -3.01
N ILE A 22 23.85 0.27 -2.40
CA ILE A 22 24.47 -1.04 -2.63
C ILE A 22 23.93 -1.53 -3.97
N ALA A 23 24.63 -1.23 -5.05
CA ALA A 23 24.42 -1.88 -6.33
C ALA A 23 24.86 -3.35 -6.19
N GLN A 24 23.92 -4.24 -5.90
CA GLN A 24 24.18 -5.68 -5.89
C GLN A 24 24.03 -6.21 -7.31
N THR A 25 25.14 -6.50 -7.95
CA THR A 25 25.18 -7.39 -9.12
C THR A 25 25.05 -8.81 -8.61
N SER A 26 23.93 -9.48 -8.89
CA SER A 26 23.79 -10.92 -8.59
C SER A 26 24.61 -11.71 -9.61
N THR A 27 25.71 -12.30 -9.16
CA THR A 27 26.60 -13.15 -9.98
C THR A 27 26.31 -14.65 -9.84
N ASN A 28 25.20 -15.04 -9.26
CA ASN A 28 24.86 -16.46 -9.06
C ASN A 28 23.60 -16.80 -9.87
N GLY A 29 23.71 -17.15 -11.12
CA GLY A 29 22.87 -17.95 -12.01
C GLY A 29 21.39 -18.29 -11.68
N SER A 30 20.82 -17.83 -10.59
CA SER A 30 19.42 -17.94 -10.25
C SER A 30 18.70 -16.65 -10.69
N GLY A 31 17.79 -16.76 -11.64
CA GLY A 31 16.91 -15.67 -12.04
C GLY A 31 16.09 -15.13 -10.85
N PRO A 32 15.37 -13.99 -11.06
CA PRO A 32 14.55 -13.40 -10.01
C PRO A 32 13.48 -14.39 -9.53
N ASN A 33 13.40 -14.63 -8.21
CA ASN A 33 12.42 -15.50 -7.57
C ASN A 33 11.27 -14.65 -6.97
N ALA A 34 10.47 -14.04 -7.84
CA ALA A 34 9.31 -13.26 -7.44
C ALA A 34 8.20 -14.17 -6.86
N ILE A 35 7.51 -13.70 -5.83
CA ILE A 35 6.40 -14.43 -5.19
C ILE A 35 5.10 -14.13 -5.97
N PRO A 36 4.51 -15.12 -6.68
CA PRO A 36 3.28 -14.91 -7.44
C PRO A 36 2.06 -14.90 -6.52
N THR A 37 1.14 -13.97 -6.77
CA THR A 37 -0.14 -13.88 -6.06
C THR A 37 -1.28 -13.63 -7.02
N ALA A 38 -2.49 -14.03 -6.65
CA ALA A 38 -3.69 -13.55 -7.30
C ALA A 38 -3.94 -12.09 -6.93
N VAL A 39 -4.67 -11.35 -7.76
CA VAL A 39 -5.18 -9.99 -7.49
C VAL A 39 -4.14 -9.04 -6.88
N PRO A 40 -2.97 -8.87 -7.50
CA PRO A 40 -1.88 -8.05 -6.93
C PRO A 40 -2.25 -6.58 -6.76
N PHE A 41 -3.33 -6.10 -7.41
CA PHE A 41 -3.84 -4.74 -7.28
C PHE A 41 -4.20 -4.39 -5.83
N LEU A 42 -4.47 -5.38 -4.98
CA LEU A 42 -4.74 -5.19 -3.55
C LEU A 42 -3.58 -4.52 -2.79
N ASN A 43 -2.36 -4.60 -3.32
CA ASN A 43 -1.18 -3.98 -2.72
C ASN A 43 -0.75 -2.68 -3.44
N ILE A 44 -1.46 -2.24 -4.48
CA ILE A 44 -1.17 -0.97 -5.16
C ILE A 44 -1.66 0.18 -4.29
N THR A 45 -0.78 1.15 -4.05
CA THR A 45 -1.08 2.38 -3.31
C THR A 45 -2.15 3.21 -4.04
N PRO A 46 -3.31 3.46 -3.42
CA PRO A 46 -4.39 4.15 -4.11
C PRO A 46 -4.33 5.67 -4.00
N ASP A 47 -3.82 6.22 -2.89
CA ASP A 47 -3.88 7.65 -2.58
C ASP A 47 -2.57 8.39 -2.87
N SER A 48 -2.70 9.71 -3.10
CA SER A 48 -1.56 10.56 -3.43
C SER A 48 -0.70 10.90 -2.22
N ARG A 49 -1.27 11.03 -1.01
CA ARG A 49 -0.52 11.41 0.19
C ARG A 49 0.56 10.39 0.50
N SER A 50 0.16 9.15 0.74
CA SER A 50 1.11 8.06 1.05
C SER A 50 1.93 7.68 -0.18
N GLY A 51 1.36 7.81 -1.39
CA GLY A 51 2.07 7.63 -2.65
C GLY A 51 3.24 8.60 -2.81
N ALA A 52 3.11 9.85 -2.34
CA ALA A 52 4.20 10.84 -2.32
C ALA A 52 5.26 10.57 -1.25
N MET A 53 4.93 9.73 -0.25
CA MET A 53 5.80 9.34 0.86
C MET A 53 6.56 8.03 0.61
N GLY A 54 6.77 7.65 -0.67
CA GLY A 54 7.42 6.39 -1.01
C GLY A 54 6.56 5.16 -0.71
N ASP A 55 5.23 5.31 -0.74
CA ASP A 55 4.27 4.28 -0.33
C ASP A 55 4.36 3.90 1.17
N ALA A 56 4.77 4.86 2.02
CA ALA A 56 4.66 4.76 3.48
C ALA A 56 3.33 5.35 3.95
N GLY A 57 2.55 4.59 4.73
CA GLY A 57 1.21 5.02 5.14
C GLY A 57 0.69 4.40 6.42
N VAL A 58 1.35 3.34 6.93
CA VAL A 58 0.86 2.52 8.04
C VAL A 58 0.79 3.29 9.35
N ALA A 59 1.76 4.18 9.59
CA ALA A 59 1.84 4.97 10.83
C ALA A 59 1.63 6.48 10.64
N LEU A 60 1.36 6.96 9.42
CA LEU A 60 1.03 8.37 9.20
C LEU A 60 -0.23 8.78 9.97
N SER A 61 -0.40 10.08 10.20
CA SER A 61 -1.59 10.62 10.85
C SER A 61 -2.88 10.14 10.17
N PRO A 62 -3.96 9.93 10.96
CA PRO A 62 -5.23 9.40 10.47
C PRO A 62 -5.85 10.27 9.38
N ASP A 63 -6.51 9.64 8.42
CA ASP A 63 -7.37 10.22 7.40
C ASP A 63 -8.27 9.13 6.80
N ALA A 64 -9.19 9.46 5.89
CA ALA A 64 -10.09 8.48 5.25
C ALA A 64 -9.35 7.37 4.49
N ASN A 65 -8.09 7.60 4.06
CA ASN A 65 -7.26 6.58 3.40
C ASN A 65 -6.73 5.53 4.37
N ALA A 66 -6.92 5.72 5.70
CA ALA A 66 -6.59 4.72 6.71
C ALA A 66 -7.31 3.38 6.48
N ASN A 67 -8.49 3.38 5.83
CA ASN A 67 -9.17 2.15 5.41
C ASN A 67 -8.24 1.23 4.59
N PHE A 68 -7.39 1.80 3.74
CA PHE A 68 -6.40 1.04 2.97
C PHE A 68 -5.12 0.76 3.76
N TRP A 69 -4.57 1.76 4.47
CA TRP A 69 -3.23 1.65 5.05
C TRP A 69 -3.19 0.93 6.39
N ASN A 70 -4.06 1.33 7.30
CA ASN A 70 -4.16 0.80 8.65
C ASN A 70 -5.50 1.21 9.26
N PRO A 71 -6.52 0.36 9.19
CA PRO A 71 -7.87 0.69 9.68
C PRO A 71 -7.94 1.11 11.14
N SER A 72 -7.02 0.64 12.00
CA SER A 72 -7.01 1.05 13.42
C SER A 72 -6.78 2.55 13.62
N LYS A 73 -6.14 3.25 12.65
CA LYS A 73 -5.97 4.71 12.67
C LYS A 73 -7.31 5.45 12.66
N LEU A 74 -8.35 4.87 12.04
CA LEU A 74 -9.68 5.46 11.97
C LEU A 74 -10.24 5.83 13.35
N ALA A 75 -9.86 5.10 14.42
CA ALA A 75 -10.26 5.43 15.78
C ALA A 75 -9.74 6.79 16.29
N PHE A 76 -8.83 7.42 15.56
CA PHE A 76 -8.21 8.72 15.88
C PHE A 76 -8.53 9.82 14.88
N ILE A 77 -9.50 9.61 13.98
CA ILE A 77 -9.97 10.70 13.10
C ILE A 77 -10.64 11.80 13.94
N GLU A 78 -10.45 13.04 13.52
CA GLU A 78 -10.97 14.21 14.23
C GLU A 78 -12.37 14.62 13.72
N SER A 79 -12.62 14.37 12.45
CA SER A 79 -13.90 14.67 11.80
C SER A 79 -14.94 13.58 12.08
N THR A 80 -16.22 13.95 12.07
CA THR A 80 -17.30 12.96 12.19
C THR A 80 -17.38 12.08 10.95
N ASP A 81 -17.28 12.72 9.77
CA ASP A 81 -17.34 12.05 8.48
C ASP A 81 -16.15 12.48 7.61
N GLU A 82 -15.47 11.51 7.01
CA GLU A 82 -14.38 11.75 6.06
C GLU A 82 -14.59 10.93 4.79
N PHE A 83 -14.41 11.57 3.65
CA PHE A 83 -14.44 10.96 2.32
C PHE A 83 -13.10 11.13 1.63
N SER A 84 -12.70 10.14 0.87
CA SER A 84 -11.54 10.21 -0.02
C SER A 84 -11.88 9.61 -1.37
N VAL A 85 -11.54 10.31 -2.43
CA VAL A 85 -11.60 9.82 -3.82
C VAL A 85 -10.21 9.94 -4.40
N SER A 86 -9.69 8.85 -4.97
CA SER A 86 -8.39 8.88 -5.63
C SER A 86 -8.47 8.22 -7.00
N TYR A 87 -7.70 8.76 -7.94
CA TYR A 87 -7.57 8.26 -9.29
C TYR A 87 -6.09 8.23 -9.69
N SER A 88 -5.65 7.10 -10.22
CA SER A 88 -4.30 6.91 -10.72
C SER A 88 -4.34 6.25 -12.10
N PRO A 89 -3.94 6.97 -13.17
CA PRO A 89 -3.56 6.31 -14.42
C PRO A 89 -2.40 5.37 -14.14
N TRP A 90 -2.64 4.06 -14.32
CA TRP A 90 -1.66 3.04 -13.94
C TRP A 90 -0.99 2.47 -15.19
N LEU A 91 0.33 2.29 -15.15
CA LEU A 91 1.12 1.73 -16.26
C LEU A 91 0.83 2.37 -17.62
N ARG A 92 0.54 3.68 -17.66
CA ARG A 92 0.07 4.40 -18.86
C ARG A 92 1.02 4.29 -20.06
N ASN A 93 2.30 4.09 -19.80
CA ASN A 93 3.30 3.89 -20.85
C ASN A 93 3.17 2.50 -21.52
N LEU A 94 2.47 1.56 -20.89
CA LEU A 94 2.28 0.21 -21.39
C LEU A 94 0.85 0.02 -21.95
N VAL A 95 -0.16 0.47 -21.20
CA VAL A 95 -1.58 0.40 -21.56
C VAL A 95 -2.23 1.74 -21.23
N SER A 96 -2.67 2.47 -22.25
CA SER A 96 -3.06 3.88 -22.12
C SER A 96 -4.32 4.13 -21.31
N ASP A 97 -5.22 3.14 -21.18
CA ASP A 97 -6.52 3.23 -20.51
C ASP A 97 -6.59 2.43 -19.20
N MET A 98 -5.45 1.86 -18.73
CA MET A 98 -5.36 1.21 -17.43
C MET A 98 -5.39 2.24 -16.29
N ASN A 99 -6.21 1.99 -15.27
CA ASN A 99 -6.32 2.90 -14.12
C ASN A 99 -6.79 2.20 -12.85
N LEU A 100 -6.40 2.80 -11.71
CA LEU A 100 -6.88 2.45 -10.38
C LEU A 100 -7.71 3.60 -9.83
N SER A 101 -8.94 3.30 -9.43
CA SER A 101 -9.85 4.21 -8.74
C SER A 101 -10.06 3.73 -7.30
N TYR A 102 -10.10 4.67 -6.37
CA TYR A 102 -10.32 4.40 -4.95
C TYR A 102 -11.35 5.35 -4.38
N LEU A 103 -12.24 4.81 -3.56
CA LEU A 103 -13.20 5.57 -2.75
C LEU A 103 -13.06 5.08 -1.31
N GLY A 104 -12.86 6.00 -0.37
CA GLY A 104 -12.81 5.75 1.06
C GLY A 104 -13.85 6.59 1.78
N TYR A 105 -14.47 6.01 2.80
CA TYR A 105 -15.38 6.68 3.71
C TYR A 105 -15.10 6.22 5.13
N SER A 106 -15.19 7.11 6.08
CA SER A 106 -15.15 6.80 7.51
C SER A 106 -16.14 7.67 8.28
N HIS A 107 -16.76 7.05 9.28
CA HIS A 107 -17.75 7.68 10.17
C HIS A 107 -17.41 7.38 11.62
N LYS A 108 -17.22 8.43 12.40
CA LYS A 108 -16.99 8.34 13.84
C LYS A 108 -18.33 8.11 14.53
N VAL A 109 -18.56 6.89 14.99
CA VAL A 109 -19.82 6.50 15.67
C VAL A 109 -19.90 7.12 17.07
N ASP A 110 -18.76 7.10 17.77
CA ASP A 110 -18.59 7.70 19.10
C ASP A 110 -17.08 8.00 19.34
N ASP A 111 -16.72 8.43 20.56
CA ASP A 111 -15.34 8.79 20.89
C ASP A 111 -14.34 7.64 20.85
N ARG A 112 -14.81 6.40 20.78
CA ARG A 112 -13.98 5.20 20.77
C ARG A 112 -14.12 4.35 19.50
N ASN A 113 -15.26 4.45 18.82
CA ASN A 113 -15.61 3.56 17.72
C ASN A 113 -15.78 4.33 16.42
N THR A 114 -15.14 3.84 15.37
CA THR A 114 -15.24 4.37 14.01
C THR A 114 -15.48 3.22 13.06
N VAL A 115 -16.39 3.41 12.13
CA VAL A 115 -16.62 2.50 11.01
C VAL A 115 -16.02 3.11 9.73
N GLY A 116 -15.58 2.26 8.84
CA GLY A 116 -15.05 2.65 7.55
C GLY A 116 -15.55 1.76 6.44
N ALA A 117 -15.58 2.29 5.23
CA ALA A 117 -15.83 1.52 4.02
C ALA A 117 -14.88 1.99 2.93
N SER A 118 -14.45 1.09 2.05
CA SER A 118 -13.70 1.50 0.88
C SER A 118 -14.00 0.61 -0.33
N MET A 119 -13.80 1.18 -1.50
CA MET A 119 -13.89 0.50 -2.78
C MET A 119 -12.62 0.78 -3.59
N ARG A 120 -12.06 -0.27 -4.17
CA ARG A 120 -10.97 -0.19 -5.15
C ARG A 120 -11.46 -0.83 -6.44
N TYR A 121 -11.35 -0.11 -7.52
CA TYR A 121 -11.65 -0.61 -8.85
C TYR A 121 -10.42 -0.46 -9.74
N PHE A 122 -9.94 -1.57 -10.26
CA PHE A 122 -8.78 -1.63 -11.12
C PHE A 122 -9.23 -2.05 -12.53
N ASN A 123 -9.17 -1.11 -13.46
CA ASN A 123 -9.40 -1.35 -14.88
C ASN A 123 -8.06 -1.69 -15.53
N LEU A 124 -7.95 -2.89 -16.12
CA LEU A 124 -6.72 -3.36 -16.76
C LEU A 124 -6.60 -2.91 -18.22
N GLY A 125 -7.49 -2.04 -18.68
CA GLY A 125 -7.49 -1.54 -20.05
C GLY A 125 -8.32 -2.40 -21.00
N SER A 126 -8.36 -1.97 -22.26
CA SER A 126 -9.10 -2.60 -23.33
C SER A 126 -8.19 -3.47 -24.18
N ILE A 127 -8.53 -4.72 -24.36
CA ILE A 127 -7.79 -5.70 -25.17
C ILE A 127 -8.63 -6.02 -26.40
N GLN A 128 -8.15 -5.73 -27.59
CA GLN A 128 -8.78 -6.14 -28.84
C GLN A 128 -8.47 -7.62 -29.10
N LEU A 129 -9.49 -8.39 -29.33
CA LEU A 129 -9.38 -9.82 -29.57
C LEU A 129 -9.36 -10.06 -31.07
N ILE A 130 -8.28 -10.67 -31.55
CA ILE A 130 -8.09 -11.03 -32.95
C ILE A 130 -7.87 -12.55 -33.01
N ASP A 131 -8.63 -13.25 -33.83
CA ASP A 131 -8.45 -14.70 -34.01
C ASP A 131 -7.23 -15.04 -34.91
N ALA A 132 -6.95 -16.33 -35.06
CA ALA A 132 -5.86 -16.82 -35.89
C ALA A 132 -5.98 -16.43 -37.38
N ASN A 133 -7.18 -16.06 -37.84
CA ASN A 133 -7.47 -15.61 -39.20
C ASN A 133 -7.46 -14.08 -39.33
N GLN A 134 -6.98 -13.36 -38.29
CA GLN A 134 -6.98 -11.89 -38.21
C GLN A 134 -8.37 -11.26 -38.21
N VAL A 135 -9.41 -12.00 -37.83
CA VAL A 135 -10.76 -11.48 -37.68
C VAL A 135 -10.95 -10.90 -36.28
N ASP A 136 -11.48 -9.68 -36.22
CA ASP A 136 -11.81 -9.00 -34.96
C ASP A 136 -12.95 -9.74 -34.25
N GLN A 137 -12.67 -10.20 -33.03
CA GLN A 137 -13.60 -10.90 -32.13
C GLN A 137 -14.20 -9.96 -31.07
N GLY A 138 -13.96 -8.65 -31.19
CA GLY A 138 -14.43 -7.62 -30.27
C GLY A 138 -13.41 -7.19 -29.22
N THR A 139 -13.85 -6.36 -28.29
CA THR A 139 -13.00 -5.78 -27.24
C THR A 139 -13.36 -6.40 -25.89
N TYR A 140 -12.35 -6.86 -25.18
CA TYR A 140 -12.44 -7.36 -23.81
C TYR A 140 -11.86 -6.34 -22.81
N ARG A 141 -12.51 -6.16 -21.66
CA ARG A 141 -12.11 -5.20 -20.61
C ARG A 141 -12.00 -5.91 -19.26
N PRO A 142 -10.84 -6.50 -18.95
CA PRO A 142 -10.62 -7.13 -17.65
C PRO A 142 -10.64 -6.09 -16.53
N SER A 143 -11.20 -6.48 -15.39
CA SER A 143 -11.26 -5.59 -14.24
C SER A 143 -11.23 -6.36 -12.92
N GLU A 144 -10.78 -5.67 -11.87
CA GLU A 144 -10.75 -6.20 -10.53
C GLU A 144 -11.40 -5.21 -9.57
N LEU A 145 -12.12 -5.73 -8.58
CA LEU A 145 -12.86 -4.96 -7.59
C LEU A 145 -12.55 -5.48 -6.19
N ALA A 146 -12.35 -4.58 -5.23
CA ALA A 146 -12.36 -4.91 -3.81
C ALA A 146 -13.31 -3.97 -3.07
N LEU A 147 -14.13 -4.54 -2.20
CA LEU A 147 -15.02 -3.83 -1.28
C LEU A 147 -14.61 -4.17 0.14
N ASP A 148 -14.36 -3.15 0.94
CA ASP A 148 -13.90 -3.27 2.32
C ASP A 148 -14.91 -2.61 3.27
N VAL A 149 -15.14 -3.27 4.42
CA VAL A 149 -15.81 -2.68 5.57
C VAL A 149 -14.89 -2.82 6.77
N SER A 150 -14.60 -1.71 7.43
CA SER A 150 -13.65 -1.63 8.53
C SER A 150 -14.33 -1.19 9.82
N PHE A 151 -13.86 -1.72 10.94
CA PHE A 151 -14.23 -1.27 12.27
C PHE A 151 -12.95 -1.01 13.07
N ALA A 152 -12.86 0.17 13.67
CA ALA A 152 -11.76 0.57 14.54
C ALA A 152 -12.25 0.95 15.92
N ARG A 153 -11.52 0.53 16.95
CA ARG A 153 -11.82 0.86 18.35
C ARG A 153 -10.60 1.38 19.08
N LYS A 154 -10.78 2.51 19.73
CA LYS A 154 -9.80 3.11 20.65
C LYS A 154 -9.92 2.45 22.03
N PHE A 155 -8.86 1.82 22.49
CA PHE A 155 -8.79 1.15 23.80
C PHE A 155 -8.18 2.05 24.87
N SER A 156 -7.32 2.99 24.47
CA SER A 156 -6.78 4.06 25.31
C SER A 156 -6.54 5.31 24.48
N ASP A 157 -6.14 6.41 25.10
CA ASP A 157 -5.82 7.65 24.38
C ASP A 157 -4.69 7.49 23.35
N ASN A 158 -3.91 6.44 23.49
CA ASN A 158 -2.75 6.20 22.65
C ASN A 158 -2.85 4.96 21.75
N PHE A 159 -3.85 4.09 21.96
CA PHE A 159 -3.87 2.75 21.37
C PHE A 159 -5.24 2.37 20.80
N SER A 160 -5.22 1.80 19.59
CA SER A 160 -6.41 1.26 18.93
C SER A 160 -6.13 -0.03 18.17
N LEU A 161 -7.19 -0.79 17.96
CA LEU A 161 -7.22 -1.96 17.08
C LEU A 161 -8.26 -1.74 15.98
N GLY A 162 -8.02 -2.39 14.83
CA GLY A 162 -8.91 -2.35 13.69
C GLY A 162 -9.05 -3.71 13.03
N LEU A 163 -10.24 -3.98 12.51
CA LEU A 163 -10.59 -5.16 11.74
C LEU A 163 -11.21 -4.71 10.42
N THR A 164 -10.94 -5.45 9.35
CA THR A 164 -11.59 -5.24 8.03
C THR A 164 -12.09 -6.55 7.49
N ALA A 165 -13.30 -6.56 6.97
CA ALA A 165 -13.81 -7.61 6.10
C ALA A 165 -13.74 -7.11 4.66
N ARG A 166 -13.25 -7.97 3.75
CA ARG A 166 -13.04 -7.66 2.35
C ARG A 166 -13.70 -8.68 1.43
N TYR A 167 -14.40 -8.20 0.42
CA TYR A 167 -14.80 -8.98 -0.73
C TYR A 167 -13.95 -8.57 -1.94
N VAL A 168 -13.44 -9.55 -2.66
CA VAL A 168 -12.63 -9.35 -3.88
C VAL A 168 -13.27 -10.08 -5.03
N ARG A 169 -13.37 -9.41 -6.18
CA ARG A 169 -13.75 -10.01 -7.46
C ARG A 169 -12.71 -9.65 -8.51
N SER A 170 -12.24 -10.66 -9.21
CA SER A 170 -11.32 -10.51 -10.34
C SER A 170 -11.99 -11.13 -11.57
N ASP A 171 -12.28 -10.30 -12.56
CA ASP A 171 -12.87 -10.70 -13.82
C ASP A 171 -11.81 -10.59 -14.93
N LEU A 172 -11.02 -11.65 -15.04
CA LEU A 172 -10.02 -11.85 -16.08
C LEU A 172 -10.49 -12.90 -17.09
N SER A 173 -11.79 -13.25 -17.04
CA SER A 173 -12.35 -14.26 -17.90
C SER A 173 -12.58 -13.71 -19.30
N ASN A 174 -12.18 -14.46 -20.31
CA ASN A 174 -12.45 -14.16 -21.69
C ASN A 174 -13.14 -15.35 -22.38
N GLN A 175 -14.41 -15.20 -22.70
CA GLN A 175 -15.19 -16.24 -23.35
C GLN A 175 -14.76 -16.50 -24.81
N ALA A 176 -14.10 -15.53 -25.47
CA ALA A 176 -13.66 -15.68 -26.85
C ALA A 176 -12.50 -16.68 -27.03
N PHE A 177 -11.71 -16.93 -25.98
CA PHE A 177 -10.65 -17.96 -26.02
C PHE A 177 -11.13 -19.37 -25.64
N SER A 178 -12.42 -19.54 -25.32
CA SER A 178 -12.95 -20.83 -24.94
C SER A 178 -13.28 -21.72 -26.16
N THR A 179 -13.11 -21.23 -27.38
CA THR A 179 -13.36 -22.00 -28.62
C THR A 179 -12.21 -22.98 -28.82
N GLY A 180 -12.36 -24.19 -28.27
CA GLY A 180 -11.45 -25.33 -28.46
C GLY A 180 -10.74 -25.86 -27.23
N SER A 181 -10.79 -25.20 -26.08
CA SER A 181 -10.33 -25.78 -24.82
C SER A 181 -11.51 -26.29 -23.97
N THR A 182 -11.32 -27.44 -23.33
CA THR A 182 -12.31 -28.02 -22.41
C THR A 182 -12.41 -27.27 -21.07
N GLN A 183 -11.55 -26.27 -20.84
CA GLN A 183 -11.51 -25.45 -19.62
C GLN A 183 -11.94 -24.02 -19.92
N GLN A 184 -13.06 -23.61 -19.35
CA GLN A 184 -13.54 -22.23 -19.43
C GLN A 184 -12.94 -21.42 -18.28
N THR A 185 -12.39 -20.25 -18.61
CA THR A 185 -12.00 -19.24 -17.62
C THR A 185 -13.25 -18.58 -17.04
N LYS A 186 -13.26 -18.33 -15.73
CA LYS A 186 -14.35 -17.66 -15.03
C LYS A 186 -13.87 -16.50 -14.18
N ALA A 187 -14.76 -15.56 -13.92
CA ALA A 187 -14.53 -14.56 -12.90
C ALA A 187 -14.37 -15.25 -11.53
N ALA A 188 -13.37 -14.83 -10.78
CA ALA A 188 -13.04 -15.40 -9.49
C ALA A 188 -13.37 -14.42 -8.36
N SER A 189 -13.79 -14.95 -7.21
CA SER A 189 -14.12 -14.15 -6.03
C SER A 189 -13.52 -14.78 -4.77
N ALA A 190 -13.16 -13.93 -3.82
CA ALA A 190 -12.64 -14.35 -2.53
C ALA A 190 -13.11 -13.41 -1.42
N PHE A 191 -13.14 -13.95 -0.19
CA PHE A 191 -13.27 -13.14 1.02
C PHE A 191 -11.95 -13.14 1.77
N ALA A 192 -11.64 -12.00 2.36
CA ALA A 192 -10.45 -11.81 3.17
C ALA A 192 -10.75 -10.93 4.38
N ALA A 193 -9.87 -10.99 5.36
CA ALA A 193 -9.91 -10.13 6.53
C ALA A 193 -8.55 -9.48 6.76
N ASP A 194 -8.56 -8.32 7.40
CA ASP A 194 -7.36 -7.67 7.89
C ASP A 194 -7.45 -7.43 9.39
N VAL A 195 -6.30 -7.48 10.04
CA VAL A 195 -6.13 -7.11 11.46
C VAL A 195 -5.09 -6.01 11.53
N SER A 196 -5.35 -5.00 12.34
CA SER A 196 -4.43 -3.86 12.46
C SER A 196 -4.37 -3.30 13.86
N LEU A 197 -3.26 -2.62 14.14
CA LEU A 197 -2.95 -1.97 15.40
C LEU A 197 -2.33 -0.61 15.10
N TYR A 198 -2.66 0.37 15.92
CA TYR A 198 -2.06 1.69 15.89
C TYR A 198 -1.82 2.22 17.30
N TYR A 199 -0.63 2.75 17.50
CA TYR A 199 -0.21 3.43 18.71
C TYR A 199 0.31 4.81 18.36
N ARG A 200 -0.11 5.85 19.09
CA ARG A 200 0.43 7.19 18.98
C ARG A 200 0.62 7.81 20.36
N LYS A 201 1.67 8.61 20.49
CA LYS A 201 1.94 9.31 21.75
C LYS A 201 2.60 10.66 21.48
N GLU A 202 2.13 11.68 22.16
CA GLU A 202 2.80 12.97 22.20
C GLU A 202 4.01 12.90 23.15
N VAL A 203 5.14 13.38 22.68
CA VAL A 203 6.43 13.30 23.36
C VAL A 203 7.20 14.61 23.18
N GLN A 204 8.22 14.81 23.99
CA GLN A 204 9.20 15.88 23.77
C GLN A 204 10.50 15.26 23.26
N GLN A 205 10.97 15.74 22.11
CA GLN A 205 12.22 15.28 21.50
C GLN A 205 13.08 16.48 21.15
N PHE A 206 14.32 16.50 21.63
CA PHE A 206 15.23 17.62 21.41
C PHE A 206 14.68 19.00 21.84
N GLY A 207 13.80 19.02 22.85
CA GLY A 207 13.10 20.23 23.28
C GLY A 207 11.98 20.70 22.34
N ILE A 208 11.58 19.90 21.38
CA ILE A 208 10.53 20.17 20.40
C ILE A 208 9.35 19.23 20.67
N PRO A 209 8.09 19.71 20.73
CA PRO A 209 6.92 18.84 20.79
C PRO A 209 6.87 17.93 19.56
N ALA A 210 6.64 16.66 19.77
CA ALA A 210 6.56 15.68 18.70
C ALA A 210 5.46 14.66 18.96
N THR A 211 4.93 14.06 17.89
CA THR A 211 4.04 12.92 17.95
C THR A 211 4.74 11.71 17.36
N PHE A 212 5.02 10.72 18.18
CA PHE A 212 5.50 9.41 17.72
C PHE A 212 4.32 8.49 17.46
N ALA A 213 4.33 7.78 16.34
CA ALA A 213 3.34 6.79 15.97
C ALA A 213 3.99 5.49 15.51
N PHE A 214 3.33 4.39 15.82
CA PHE A 214 3.68 3.05 15.34
C PHE A 214 2.40 2.35 14.87
N GLY A 215 2.49 1.61 13.78
CA GLY A 215 1.37 0.84 13.25
C GLY A 215 1.81 -0.52 12.74
N THR A 216 0.90 -1.48 12.79
CA THR A 216 1.04 -2.75 12.11
C THR A 216 -0.27 -3.17 11.48
N ARG A 217 -0.19 -3.86 10.36
CA ARG A 217 -1.34 -4.45 9.68
C ARG A 217 -0.94 -5.78 9.07
N ILE A 218 -1.78 -6.79 9.29
CA ILE A 218 -1.77 -8.02 8.51
C ILE A 218 -3.02 -7.99 7.64
N SER A 219 -2.84 -7.99 6.34
CA SER A 219 -3.92 -7.81 5.37
C SER A 219 -4.08 -9.00 4.43
N ASN A 220 -5.25 -9.08 3.80
CA ASN A 220 -5.60 -10.10 2.81
C ASN A 220 -5.54 -11.54 3.34
N LEU A 221 -5.84 -11.75 4.62
CA LEU A 221 -6.00 -13.07 5.21
C LEU A 221 -7.29 -13.70 4.65
N GLY A 222 -7.18 -14.52 3.61
CA GLY A 222 -8.36 -15.01 2.91
C GLY A 222 -8.16 -16.31 2.15
N SER A 223 -9.21 -16.77 1.48
CA SER A 223 -9.19 -17.99 0.68
C SER A 223 -8.29 -17.83 -0.56
N ARG A 224 -7.78 -18.95 -1.06
CA ARG A 224 -7.17 -18.99 -2.39
C ARG A 224 -8.20 -18.73 -3.48
N LEU A 225 -7.75 -18.28 -4.64
CA LEU A 225 -8.53 -17.88 -5.77
C LEU A 225 -8.20 -18.76 -6.98
N SER A 226 -9.21 -19.25 -7.72
CA SER A 226 -9.03 -20.01 -8.95
C SER A 226 -9.86 -19.42 -10.08
N TYR A 227 -9.26 -19.26 -11.24
CA TYR A 227 -9.88 -18.76 -12.47
C TYR A 227 -10.41 -19.87 -13.38
N LEU A 228 -10.20 -21.14 -12.98
CA LEU A 228 -10.63 -22.32 -13.73
C LEU A 228 -11.42 -23.25 -12.81
N ASP A 229 -12.37 -24.00 -13.36
CA ASP A 229 -12.97 -25.10 -12.65
C ASP A 229 -11.94 -26.23 -12.51
N ASN A 230 -11.68 -26.65 -11.28
CA ASN A 230 -10.63 -27.64 -10.95
C ASN A 230 -9.21 -27.24 -11.38
N GLY A 231 -8.96 -25.94 -11.56
CA GLY A 231 -7.64 -25.40 -11.91
C GLY A 231 -6.75 -25.07 -10.69
N PRO A 232 -5.55 -24.55 -10.95
CA PRO A 232 -4.63 -24.13 -9.90
C PRO A 232 -5.26 -23.01 -9.05
N GLN A 233 -4.92 -23.05 -7.75
CA GLN A 233 -5.37 -22.06 -6.80
C GLN A 233 -4.20 -21.16 -6.41
N TYR A 234 -4.43 -19.85 -6.45
CA TYR A 234 -3.44 -18.82 -6.13
C TYR A 234 -3.76 -18.16 -4.79
N PHE A 235 -2.74 -17.88 -4.00
CA PHE A 235 -2.90 -17.12 -2.76
C PHE A 235 -3.29 -15.67 -3.05
N LEU A 236 -4.14 -15.10 -2.20
CA LEU A 236 -4.26 -13.65 -2.10
C LEU A 236 -2.92 -13.07 -1.61
N PRO A 237 -2.60 -11.80 -1.92
CA PRO A 237 -1.36 -11.18 -1.47
C PRO A 237 -1.43 -10.82 0.01
N ALA A 238 -1.51 -11.85 0.87
CA ALA A 238 -1.43 -11.69 2.32
C ALA A 238 -0.14 -10.97 2.67
N ASN A 239 -0.21 -9.97 3.55
CA ASN A 239 0.87 -9.01 3.71
C ASN A 239 0.97 -8.50 5.14
N LEU A 240 2.18 -8.51 5.69
CA LEU A 240 2.53 -7.86 6.95
C LEU A 240 3.18 -6.51 6.63
N LYS A 241 2.61 -5.44 7.16
CA LYS A 241 3.21 -4.11 7.18
C LYS A 241 3.49 -3.67 8.61
N LEU A 242 4.69 -3.16 8.85
CA LEU A 242 5.10 -2.50 10.09
C LEU A 242 5.52 -1.08 9.74
N GLY A 243 4.99 -0.09 10.43
CA GLY A 243 5.29 1.31 10.15
C GLY A 243 5.58 2.10 11.41
N ALA A 244 6.48 3.08 11.30
CA ALA A 244 6.72 4.09 12.30
C ALA A 244 6.70 5.47 11.65
N ALA A 245 6.18 6.46 12.37
CA ALA A 245 6.21 7.84 11.95
C ALA A 245 6.50 8.76 13.14
N ASN A 246 7.18 9.85 12.87
CA ASN A 246 7.43 10.86 13.87
C ASN A 246 7.19 12.25 13.27
N THR A 247 6.30 13.03 13.92
CA THR A 247 5.94 14.39 13.49
C THR A 247 6.47 15.36 14.54
N TRP A 248 7.37 16.26 14.15
CA TRP A 248 7.87 17.35 14.99
C TRP A 248 7.13 18.64 14.67
N LYS A 249 6.62 19.30 15.71
CA LYS A 249 6.03 20.65 15.62
C LYS A 249 7.14 21.66 15.85
N LEU A 250 7.74 22.17 14.77
CA LEU A 250 8.87 23.08 14.84
C LEU A 250 8.47 24.44 15.44
N ASP A 251 7.28 24.89 15.09
CA ASP A 251 6.57 26.06 15.62
C ASP A 251 5.07 25.93 15.30
N ASP A 252 4.30 27.01 15.51
CA ASP A 252 2.84 26.99 15.33
C ASP A 252 2.39 26.78 13.87
N LEU A 253 3.28 27.04 12.92
CA LEU A 253 2.97 26.94 11.48
C LEU A 253 3.70 25.79 10.77
N ASN A 254 4.80 25.30 11.36
CA ASN A 254 5.71 24.39 10.67
C ASN A 254 5.78 23.03 11.34
N GLU A 255 5.46 21.97 10.60
CA GLU A 255 5.59 20.59 11.05
C GLU A 255 6.41 19.78 10.04
N ILE A 256 7.22 18.84 10.53
CA ILE A 256 7.93 17.86 9.70
C ILE A 256 7.58 16.46 10.18
N THR A 257 7.18 15.59 9.27
CA THR A 257 6.94 14.17 9.52
C THR A 257 7.94 13.32 8.77
N LEU A 258 8.56 12.36 9.46
CA LEU A 258 9.30 11.26 8.86
C LEU A 258 8.50 9.97 9.05
N ALA A 259 8.46 9.13 8.01
CA ALA A 259 7.81 7.82 8.04
C ALA A 259 8.72 6.74 7.46
N LEU A 260 8.61 5.54 8.03
CA LEU A 260 9.28 4.33 7.58
C LEU A 260 8.29 3.16 7.68
N ASP A 261 8.06 2.45 6.58
CA ASP A 261 7.29 1.22 6.56
C ASP A 261 8.14 0.06 6.05
N LEU A 262 8.01 -1.09 6.69
CA LEU A 262 8.54 -2.38 6.28
C LEU A 262 7.38 -3.25 5.81
N ASN A 263 7.55 -3.94 4.70
CA ASN A 263 6.50 -4.73 4.11
C ASN A 263 7.02 -6.10 3.68
N LYS A 264 6.34 -7.17 4.07
CA LYS A 264 6.64 -8.55 3.68
C LYS A 264 5.37 -9.28 3.26
N LEU A 265 5.41 -9.94 2.10
CA LEU A 265 4.37 -10.87 1.69
C LEU A 265 4.37 -12.11 2.60
N LEU A 266 3.20 -12.51 3.06
CA LEU A 266 2.96 -13.70 3.87
C LEU A 266 2.43 -14.85 2.96
N VAL A 267 3.08 -15.04 1.83
CA VAL A 267 2.76 -16.02 0.80
C VAL A 267 3.99 -16.87 0.57
N PRO A 268 3.85 -18.18 0.32
CA PRO A 268 5.00 -19.06 0.13
C PRO A 268 5.90 -18.59 -1.01
N THR A 269 7.19 -18.60 -0.75
CA THR A 269 8.20 -18.39 -1.79
C THR A 269 8.28 -19.65 -2.67
N PRO A 270 8.28 -19.50 -4.02
CA PRO A 270 8.42 -20.64 -4.92
C PRO A 270 9.67 -21.44 -4.62
N PRO A 271 9.57 -22.77 -4.35
CA PRO A 271 10.72 -23.62 -4.12
C PRO A 271 11.47 -23.95 -5.42
N ILE A 272 12.72 -24.33 -5.31
CA ILE A 272 13.45 -24.92 -6.42
C ILE A 272 13.06 -26.40 -6.52
N ARG A 273 12.65 -26.83 -7.73
CA ARG A 273 12.23 -28.20 -8.03
C ARG A 273 13.15 -28.83 -9.06
N ASP A 274 13.32 -30.13 -8.99
CA ASP A 274 14.01 -30.90 -10.03
C ASP A 274 13.12 -31.12 -11.28
N ALA A 275 13.65 -31.80 -12.28
CA ALA A 275 12.92 -32.12 -13.51
C ALA A 275 11.68 -33.02 -13.29
N ASN A 276 11.57 -33.68 -12.15
CA ASN A 276 10.45 -34.53 -11.76
C ASN A 276 9.42 -33.76 -10.89
N GLY A 277 9.67 -32.45 -10.62
CA GLY A 277 8.81 -31.63 -9.77
C GLY A 277 9.06 -31.81 -8.26
N VAL A 278 10.09 -32.54 -7.85
CA VAL A 278 10.43 -32.76 -6.43
C VAL A 278 11.15 -31.50 -5.90
N VAL A 279 10.74 -31.03 -4.72
CA VAL A 279 11.38 -29.88 -4.05
C VAL A 279 12.80 -30.26 -3.62
N ILE A 280 13.81 -29.57 -4.15
CA ILE A 280 15.22 -29.73 -3.80
C ILE A 280 15.76 -28.63 -2.91
N SER A 281 15.11 -27.46 -2.89
CA SER A 281 15.44 -26.36 -1.98
C SER A 281 14.20 -25.48 -1.71
N GLY A 282 14.10 -24.93 -0.51
CA GLY A 282 12.92 -24.24 -0.03
C GLY A 282 11.90 -25.19 0.59
N LYS A 283 10.65 -24.74 0.73
CA LYS A 283 9.54 -25.56 1.24
C LYS A 283 8.42 -25.62 0.21
N ASP A 284 7.67 -26.73 0.20
CA ASP A 284 6.54 -26.89 -0.70
C ASP A 284 5.56 -25.71 -0.57
N ASP A 285 5.21 -25.10 -1.69
CA ASP A 285 4.29 -23.95 -1.82
C ASP A 285 2.81 -24.37 -1.83
N ASN A 286 2.50 -25.66 -2.03
CA ASN A 286 1.14 -26.19 -1.96
C ASN A 286 0.71 -26.47 -0.50
N ARG A 287 0.47 -25.41 0.26
CA ARG A 287 0.14 -25.46 1.69
C ARG A 287 -1.21 -24.79 1.97
N SER A 288 -1.83 -25.10 3.12
CA SER A 288 -3.00 -24.36 3.61
C SER A 288 -2.63 -22.90 3.90
N VAL A 289 -3.61 -22.00 3.82
CA VAL A 289 -3.38 -20.56 4.04
C VAL A 289 -2.73 -20.25 5.37
N PRO A 290 -3.17 -20.81 6.54
CA PRO A 290 -2.47 -20.57 7.80
C PRO A 290 -1.01 -21.06 7.79
N SER A 291 -0.76 -22.26 7.24
CA SER A 291 0.61 -22.80 7.13
C SER A 291 1.49 -21.94 6.20
N ALA A 292 0.92 -21.37 5.14
CA ALA A 292 1.62 -20.48 4.25
C ALA A 292 2.04 -19.18 4.96
N ILE A 293 1.12 -18.55 5.70
CA ILE A 293 1.35 -17.30 6.43
C ILE A 293 2.50 -17.46 7.44
N PHE A 294 2.41 -18.46 8.32
CA PHE A 294 3.47 -18.68 9.32
C PHE A 294 4.75 -19.24 8.71
N GLY A 295 4.65 -20.02 7.63
CA GLY A 295 5.79 -20.61 6.94
C GLY A 295 6.60 -19.61 6.11
N SER A 296 6.01 -18.51 5.66
CA SER A 296 6.62 -17.49 4.78
C SER A 296 7.83 -16.76 5.38
N PHE A 297 8.16 -17.00 6.64
CA PHE A 297 9.35 -16.44 7.28
C PHE A 297 10.58 -17.35 7.18
N THR A 298 10.42 -18.57 6.66
CA THR A 298 11.48 -19.59 6.66
C THR A 298 11.39 -20.56 5.47
N ASP A 299 10.78 -20.16 4.36
CA ASP A 299 10.54 -21.07 3.23
C ASP A 299 11.36 -20.78 1.97
N ALA A 300 12.03 -19.65 1.94
CA ALA A 300 12.84 -19.26 0.78
C ALA A 300 13.97 -20.26 0.50
N PRO A 301 14.18 -20.66 -0.77
CA PRO A 301 15.25 -21.59 -1.16
C PRO A 301 16.66 -21.15 -0.78
N GLY A 302 16.94 -19.84 -0.82
CA GLY A 302 18.21 -19.24 -0.41
C GLY A 302 18.34 -19.00 1.10
N GLY A 303 17.40 -19.54 1.92
CA GLY A 303 17.39 -19.43 3.37
C GLY A 303 17.23 -17.99 3.86
N PHE A 304 17.77 -17.70 5.05
CA PHE A 304 17.60 -16.41 5.73
C PHE A 304 17.99 -15.20 4.87
N ARG A 305 19.01 -15.34 4.03
CA ARG A 305 19.43 -14.22 3.15
C ARG A 305 18.34 -13.86 2.14
N GLU A 306 17.68 -14.84 1.56
CA GLU A 306 16.58 -14.63 0.63
C GLU A 306 15.33 -14.11 1.34
N GLU A 307 15.04 -14.61 2.56
CA GLU A 307 13.95 -14.09 3.40
C GLU A 307 14.10 -12.58 3.67
N MET A 308 15.31 -12.11 3.94
CA MET A 308 15.57 -10.68 4.12
C MET A 308 15.39 -9.87 2.83
N GLN A 309 15.57 -10.49 1.67
CA GLN A 309 15.31 -9.85 0.37
C GLN A 309 13.81 -9.69 0.05
N GLU A 310 12.94 -10.39 0.75
CA GLU A 310 11.49 -10.29 0.61
C GLU A 310 10.89 -9.08 1.32
N ILE A 311 11.68 -8.42 2.16
CA ILE A 311 11.25 -7.20 2.83
C ILE A 311 11.47 -6.02 1.89
N SER A 312 10.39 -5.30 1.59
CA SER A 312 10.47 -4.02 0.92
C SER A 312 10.40 -2.88 1.93
N TYR A 313 10.99 -1.74 1.57
CA TYR A 313 11.15 -0.58 2.42
C TYR A 313 10.52 0.64 1.75
N SER A 314 9.73 1.38 2.53
CA SER A 314 9.15 2.65 2.15
C SER A 314 9.60 3.70 3.13
N THR A 315 10.10 4.83 2.66
CA THR A 315 10.45 5.96 3.53
C THR A 315 9.94 7.25 2.92
N GLY A 316 9.51 8.17 3.77
CA GLY A 316 8.98 9.45 3.32
C GLY A 316 9.20 10.57 4.31
N ILE A 317 9.21 11.79 3.77
CA ILE A 317 9.24 13.04 4.50
C ILE A 317 8.08 13.91 4.03
N GLU A 318 7.35 14.50 4.99
CA GLU A 318 6.29 15.47 4.75
C GLU A 318 6.63 16.75 5.53
N TYR A 319 6.63 17.89 4.85
CA TYR A 319 6.66 19.21 5.44
C TYR A 319 5.30 19.84 5.32
N ALA A 320 4.72 20.30 6.43
CA ALA A 320 3.44 20.97 6.49
C ALA A 320 3.61 22.42 6.93
N TYR A 321 3.06 23.35 6.14
CA TYR A 321 3.00 24.77 6.47
C TYR A 321 1.57 25.17 6.79
N ALA A 322 1.35 25.71 7.97
CA ALA A 322 0.05 26.16 8.50
C ALA A 322 -1.06 25.08 8.41
N LYS A 323 -0.71 23.81 8.31
CA LYS A 323 -1.62 22.67 8.01
C LYS A 323 -2.47 22.87 6.74
N GLN A 324 -2.03 23.75 5.85
CA GLN A 324 -2.67 24.06 4.58
C GLN A 324 -1.87 23.58 3.37
N LEU A 325 -0.56 23.81 3.37
CA LEU A 325 0.33 23.39 2.30
C LEU A 325 1.21 22.24 2.77
N TYR A 326 1.30 21.21 1.95
CA TYR A 326 2.10 20.02 2.23
C TYR A 326 3.06 19.75 1.08
N LEU A 327 4.34 19.58 1.39
CA LEU A 327 5.36 19.13 0.45
C LEU A 327 5.86 17.76 0.90
N ARG A 328 5.96 16.84 -0.02
CA ARG A 328 6.31 15.44 0.27
C ARG A 328 7.36 14.93 -0.67
N ALA A 329 8.24 14.08 -0.14
CA ALA A 329 9.16 13.28 -0.90
C ALA A 329 9.29 11.90 -0.25
N GLY A 330 9.56 10.89 -1.05
CA GLY A 330 9.71 9.53 -0.55
C GLY A 330 10.52 8.64 -1.47
N TYR A 331 10.83 7.47 -0.96
CA TYR A 331 11.57 6.45 -1.67
C TYR A 331 11.06 5.06 -1.32
N PHE A 332 10.84 4.24 -2.34
CA PHE A 332 10.49 2.84 -2.22
C PHE A 332 11.60 1.97 -2.80
N THR A 333 11.91 0.88 -2.12
CA THR A 333 12.90 -0.09 -2.60
C THR A 333 12.52 -1.52 -2.24
N GLU A 334 12.73 -2.42 -3.17
CA GLU A 334 12.69 -3.86 -2.95
C GLU A 334 13.85 -4.56 -3.67
N SER A 335 14.17 -5.76 -3.23
CA SER A 335 15.27 -6.55 -3.80
C SER A 335 15.08 -6.83 -5.28
N ALA A 336 16.18 -6.77 -6.05
CA ALA A 336 16.22 -7.14 -7.46
C ALA A 336 15.72 -8.59 -7.71
N ASN A 337 15.87 -9.48 -6.74
CA ASN A 337 15.44 -10.88 -6.84
C ASN A 337 13.94 -11.07 -6.55
N LYS A 338 13.23 -10.04 -6.03
CA LYS A 338 11.84 -10.17 -5.55
C LYS A 338 10.83 -9.27 -6.29
N GLY A 339 11.27 -8.42 -7.20
CA GLY A 339 10.39 -7.55 -7.99
C GLY A 339 11.11 -6.35 -8.57
N ASN A 340 12.25 -5.98 -7.97
CA ASN A 340 13.16 -4.94 -8.49
C ASN A 340 12.50 -3.56 -8.67
N ARG A 341 11.50 -3.24 -7.85
CA ARG A 341 10.86 -1.92 -7.87
C ARG A 341 11.65 -0.94 -7.01
N ASN A 342 12.23 0.05 -7.64
CA ASN A 342 12.98 1.12 -6.98
C ASN A 342 12.56 2.44 -7.61
N TYR A 343 11.99 3.34 -6.80
CA TYR A 343 11.50 4.63 -7.29
C TYR A 343 11.51 5.69 -6.21
N ALA A 344 11.75 6.92 -6.64
CA ALA A 344 11.53 8.12 -5.85
C ALA A 344 10.11 8.64 -6.10
N THR A 345 9.54 9.30 -5.11
CA THR A 345 8.23 9.93 -5.19
C THR A 345 8.30 11.36 -4.70
N MET A 346 7.44 12.20 -5.23
CA MET A 346 7.25 13.55 -4.76
C MET A 346 5.77 13.93 -4.83
N GLY A 347 5.35 14.88 -4.04
CA GLY A 347 3.97 15.34 -4.07
C GLY A 347 3.72 16.61 -3.34
N VAL A 348 2.57 17.19 -3.63
CA VAL A 348 2.06 18.39 -3.01
C VAL A 348 0.65 18.14 -2.50
N GLY A 349 0.29 18.78 -1.40
CA GLY A 349 -1.05 18.74 -0.83
C GLY A 349 -1.51 20.13 -0.45
N PHE A 350 -2.79 20.37 -0.60
CA PHE A 350 -3.43 21.63 -0.21
C PHE A 350 -4.71 21.33 0.58
N ARG A 351 -4.92 22.07 1.66
CA ARG A 351 -6.12 21.97 2.51
C ARG A 351 -6.78 23.34 2.62
N TYR A 352 -8.06 23.37 2.33
CA TYR A 352 -8.86 24.58 2.43
C TYR A 352 -10.25 24.25 2.97
N LEU A 353 -10.58 24.81 4.12
CA LEU A 353 -11.79 24.48 4.86
C LEU A 353 -11.88 22.97 5.10
N PHE A 354 -12.89 22.31 4.55
CA PHE A 354 -13.11 20.87 4.64
C PHE A 354 -12.59 20.07 3.42
N TYR A 355 -12.01 20.74 2.44
CA TYR A 355 -11.44 20.10 1.25
C TYR A 355 -9.94 19.89 1.36
N GLY A 356 -9.48 18.75 0.88
CA GLY A 356 -8.07 18.44 0.70
C GLY A 356 -7.80 17.94 -0.72
N PHE A 357 -6.76 18.49 -1.35
CA PHE A 357 -6.27 18.05 -2.66
C PHE A 357 -4.84 17.59 -2.51
N ASP A 358 -4.54 16.41 -3.03
CA ASP A 358 -3.20 15.86 -3.06
C ASP A 358 -2.86 15.40 -4.47
N PHE A 359 -1.64 15.66 -4.87
CA PHE A 359 -1.04 15.20 -6.11
C PHE A 359 0.28 14.51 -5.81
N SER A 360 0.57 13.40 -6.49
CA SER A 360 1.87 12.76 -6.42
C SER A 360 2.37 12.26 -7.77
N TYR A 361 3.68 12.24 -7.89
CA TYR A 361 4.42 11.75 -9.05
C TYR A 361 5.44 10.71 -8.62
N LEU A 362 5.51 9.61 -9.36
CA LEU A 362 6.46 8.52 -9.17
C LEU A 362 7.51 8.54 -10.28
N ALA A 363 8.76 8.69 -9.89
CA ALA A 363 9.94 8.63 -10.77
C ALA A 363 10.66 7.31 -10.55
N ALA A 364 10.47 6.35 -11.47
CA ALA A 364 11.17 5.07 -11.40
C ALA A 364 12.65 5.24 -11.81
N GLN A 365 13.56 4.54 -11.10
CA GLN A 365 14.98 4.58 -11.42
C GLN A 365 15.33 3.88 -12.74
N GLN A 366 14.59 2.84 -13.08
CA GLN A 366 14.80 2.11 -14.33
C GLN A 366 14.10 2.83 -15.49
N LYS A 367 14.86 3.16 -16.55
CA LYS A 367 14.35 3.89 -17.74
C LYS A 367 13.15 3.23 -18.40
N ASN A 368 13.04 1.90 -18.35
CA ASN A 368 11.95 1.13 -18.95
C ASN A 368 10.97 0.57 -17.92
N SER A 369 10.93 1.10 -16.69
CA SER A 369 9.97 0.67 -15.71
C SER A 369 8.54 1.01 -16.16
N PRO A 370 7.62 0.05 -16.19
CA PRO A 370 6.22 0.34 -16.48
C PRO A 370 5.58 1.31 -15.48
N LEU A 371 6.13 1.41 -14.26
CA LEU A 371 5.69 2.33 -13.21
C LEU A 371 6.17 3.77 -13.42
N ALA A 372 7.12 4.00 -14.35
CA ALA A 372 7.64 5.35 -14.58
C ALA A 372 6.52 6.31 -14.98
N ASN A 373 6.61 7.54 -14.47
CA ASN A 373 5.65 8.62 -14.73
C ASN A 373 4.22 8.35 -14.24
N THR A 374 4.06 7.53 -13.20
CA THR A 374 2.74 7.34 -12.56
C THR A 374 2.34 8.60 -11.80
N LEU A 375 1.15 9.11 -12.13
CA LEU A 375 0.52 10.23 -11.45
C LEU A 375 -0.59 9.71 -10.53
N ARG A 376 -0.80 10.35 -9.39
CA ARG A 376 -1.95 10.09 -8.51
C ARG A 376 -2.59 11.40 -8.11
N PHE A 377 -3.91 11.39 -8.07
CA PHE A 377 -4.75 12.53 -7.67
C PHE A 377 -5.67 12.04 -6.56
N SER A 378 -5.76 12.82 -5.48
CA SER A 378 -6.68 12.53 -4.38
C SER A 378 -7.43 13.78 -3.97
N LEU A 379 -8.73 13.61 -3.73
CA LEU A 379 -9.61 14.59 -3.11
C LEU A 379 -10.10 14.03 -1.79
N THR A 380 -9.99 14.79 -0.71
CA THR A 380 -10.54 14.44 0.60
C THR A 380 -11.57 15.50 1.01
N ILE A 381 -12.62 15.07 1.71
CA ILE A 381 -13.66 15.96 2.22
C ILE A 381 -13.95 15.53 3.66
N ASN A 382 -13.82 16.47 4.61
CA ASN A 382 -13.97 16.22 6.04
C ASN A 382 -15.12 17.06 6.60
N PHE A 383 -16.11 16.43 7.23
CA PHE A 383 -17.26 17.10 7.80
C PHE A 383 -17.34 16.89 9.31
N GLY A 384 -17.94 17.85 10.03
CA GLY A 384 -18.23 17.72 11.44
C GLY A 384 -16.97 17.69 12.30
N ASN A 385 -16.13 18.71 12.22
CA ASN A 385 -14.96 18.84 13.08
C ASN A 385 -15.41 19.00 14.55
N THR A 386 -15.19 17.98 15.39
CA THR A 386 -15.60 17.98 16.81
C THR A 386 -14.71 18.88 17.70
N GLY A 387 -13.77 19.62 17.10
CA GLY A 387 -12.73 20.41 17.78
C GLY A 387 -12.93 21.93 17.81
N SER A 388 -14.03 22.50 17.31
CA SER A 388 -14.25 23.95 17.38
C SER A 388 -15.63 24.32 17.91
N SER A 389 -15.91 24.06 19.18
CA SER A 389 -16.79 24.93 19.94
C SER A 389 -15.98 26.16 20.35
N SER A 390 -15.77 27.11 19.43
CA SER A 390 -15.39 28.45 19.82
C SER A 390 -16.61 29.04 20.52
N ASN A 391 -16.53 29.24 21.81
CA ASN A 391 -17.37 30.17 22.53
C ASN A 391 -17.29 31.53 21.83
N ASN A 392 -18.31 31.85 21.04
CA ASN A 392 -18.67 33.21 20.73
C ASN A 392 -19.89 33.53 21.60
N ASP A 393 -19.65 34.11 22.77
CA ASP A 393 -20.50 34.99 23.51
C ASP A 393 -19.78 36.34 23.65
#